data_3ad5c3a6ce950e8ac9ffeb32976256e1
#
_entry.id   3ad5c3a6ce950e8ac9ffeb32976256e1
#
_cell.length_a   1.000
_cell.length_b   1.000
_cell.length_c   1.000
_cell.angle_alpha   90.00
_cell.angle_beta   90.00
_cell.angle_gamma   90.00
#
_symmetry.space_group_name_H-M   'P 1'
#
loop_
_entity.id
_entity.type
_entity.pdbx_description
1 polymer ?
#
loop_
_entity_poly.entity_id
_entity_poly.type
_entity_poly.pdbx_seq_one_letter_code
_entity_poly.pdbx_strand_id
1 'polypeptide(L)'
;SHLPEPLIEIMQIKGNSEVHRNFWSADEFAGFENADSLTDYSGRTIAKENFVRWGLAKGLAHQKTLGTNPYHYGIVGGTDSHNGTPSNVAEDNFARGSHGAADATVERRRTAEIGGWLKGKDLNPGALTGVWATQNTREAIWDALKARETYATSGPRIKVRFFGRMGTAADALP
;
A
#
# COMPACT_ATOMS: atom_id res chain seq x y z
N SER A 1 -15.46 13.91 14.55
CA SER A 1 -16.12 12.80 13.85
C SER A 1 -15.15 11.65 13.72
N HIS A 2 -15.52 10.50 14.23
CA HIS A 2 -14.74 9.27 14.08
C HIS A 2 -14.84 8.86 12.61
N LEU A 3 -13.72 8.85 11.88
CA LEU A 3 -13.64 8.13 10.61
C LEU A 3 -13.72 6.63 10.95
N PRO A 4 -14.62 5.87 10.34
CA PRO A 4 -14.76 4.44 10.63
C PRO A 4 -13.52 3.64 10.23
N GLU A 5 -12.73 4.14 9.26
CA GLU A 5 -11.53 3.50 8.74
C GLU A 5 -10.38 4.51 8.70
N PRO A 6 -9.49 4.52 9.70
CA PRO A 6 -8.39 5.51 9.76
C PRO A 6 -7.22 5.18 8.83
N LEU A 7 -7.10 3.94 8.35
CA LEU A 7 -5.97 3.43 7.57
C LEU A 7 -6.44 2.86 6.25
N ILE A 8 -5.59 2.97 5.22
CA ILE A 8 -5.82 2.36 3.92
C ILE A 8 -4.56 1.64 3.42
N GLU A 9 -4.74 0.43 2.93
CA GLU A 9 -3.65 -0.36 2.35
C GLU A 9 -3.41 0.04 0.90
N ILE A 10 -2.16 0.44 0.61
CA ILE A 10 -1.77 0.89 -0.74
C ILE A 10 -0.94 -0.14 -1.51
N MET A 11 -0.40 -1.13 -0.82
CA MET A 11 0.43 -2.16 -1.44
C MET A 11 0.25 -3.49 -0.71
N GLN A 12 0.04 -4.54 -1.47
CA GLN A 12 -0.01 -5.91 -0.98
C GLN A 12 0.46 -6.88 -2.09
N ILE A 13 0.36 -8.18 -1.84
CA ILE A 13 0.79 -9.20 -2.81
C ILE A 13 0.12 -9.04 -4.19
N LYS A 14 -1.10 -8.54 -4.25
CA LYS A 14 -1.85 -8.30 -5.51
C LYS A 14 -1.46 -6.99 -6.21
N GLY A 15 -0.47 -6.28 -5.69
CA GLY A 15 0.10 -5.11 -6.35
C GLY A 15 -0.29 -3.77 -5.74
N ASN A 16 0.00 -2.74 -6.48
CA ASN A 16 -0.14 -1.34 -6.11
C ASN A 16 -1.60 -0.87 -6.22
N SER A 17 -2.16 -0.40 -5.11
CA SER A 17 -3.48 0.23 -5.06
C SER A 17 -3.42 1.76 -5.00
N GLU A 18 -2.22 2.36 -4.99
CA GLU A 18 -2.07 3.81 -4.97
C GLU A 18 -2.43 4.42 -6.32
N VAL A 19 -1.81 3.91 -7.37
CA VAL A 19 -1.88 4.45 -8.75
C VAL A 19 -1.83 3.32 -9.77
N HIS A 20 -2.20 3.65 -11.00
CA HIS A 20 -2.02 2.76 -12.15
C HIS A 20 -1.57 3.57 -13.37
N ARG A 21 -0.63 3.01 -14.16
CA ARG A 21 -0.05 3.67 -15.33
C ARG A 21 -1.07 4.19 -16.35
N ASN A 22 -2.21 3.51 -16.48
CA ASN A 22 -3.27 3.93 -17.41
C ASN A 22 -3.91 5.28 -17.05
N PHE A 23 -3.84 5.68 -15.77
CA PHE A 23 -4.50 6.89 -15.26
C PHE A 23 -3.54 7.99 -14.82
N TRP A 24 -2.27 7.65 -14.59
CA TRP A 24 -1.20 8.58 -14.20
C TRP A 24 0.02 8.41 -15.11
N SER A 25 -0.18 8.57 -16.41
CA SER A 25 0.85 8.35 -17.44
C SER A 25 2.07 9.26 -17.34
N ALA A 26 1.95 10.41 -16.68
CA ALA A 26 3.05 11.33 -16.44
C ALA A 26 3.89 11.00 -15.19
N ASP A 27 3.47 10.03 -14.38
CA ASP A 27 4.20 9.55 -13.22
C ASP A 27 5.04 8.33 -13.62
N GLU A 28 6.36 8.47 -13.59
CA GLU A 28 7.29 7.41 -13.98
C GLU A 28 7.19 6.14 -13.11
N PHE A 29 6.66 6.27 -11.87
CA PHE A 29 6.48 5.16 -10.94
C PHE A 29 5.06 4.55 -10.96
N ALA A 30 4.12 5.13 -11.70
CA ALA A 30 2.74 4.64 -11.74
C ALA A 30 2.60 3.22 -12.32
N GLY A 31 3.62 2.74 -13.02
CA GLY A 31 3.68 1.37 -13.55
C GLY A 31 4.32 0.35 -12.62
N PHE A 32 4.79 0.79 -11.44
CA PHE A 32 5.46 -0.11 -10.51
C PHE A 32 4.47 -1.06 -9.83
N GLU A 33 4.77 -2.36 -9.89
CA GLU A 33 4.00 -3.42 -9.22
C GLU A 33 2.47 -3.36 -9.48
N ASN A 34 2.06 -2.96 -10.68
CA ASN A 34 0.67 -3.10 -11.09
C ASN A 34 0.38 -4.58 -11.38
N ALA A 35 -0.58 -5.19 -10.68
CA ALA A 35 -1.03 -6.55 -10.94
C ALA A 35 -2.06 -6.55 -12.08
N ASP A 36 -1.60 -6.58 -13.32
CA ASP A 36 -2.47 -6.47 -14.51
C ASP A 36 -3.51 -7.60 -14.61
N SER A 37 -3.20 -8.77 -14.08
CA SER A 37 -4.13 -9.91 -14.03
C SER A 37 -5.39 -9.67 -13.18
N LEU A 38 -5.41 -8.63 -12.32
CA LEU A 38 -6.61 -8.24 -11.57
C LEU A 38 -7.77 -7.82 -12.47
N THR A 39 -7.49 -7.29 -13.65
CA THR A 39 -8.52 -6.89 -14.60
C THR A 39 -9.29 -8.09 -15.14
N ASP A 40 -8.61 -9.23 -15.28
CA ASP A 40 -9.19 -10.46 -15.80
C ASP A 40 -10.17 -11.10 -14.80
N TYR A 41 -9.90 -10.99 -13.51
CA TYR A 41 -10.71 -11.57 -12.45
C TYR A 41 -12.10 -10.93 -12.31
N SER A 42 -12.15 -9.63 -12.34
CA SER A 42 -13.39 -8.93 -11.99
C SER A 42 -14.37 -8.80 -13.17
N GLY A 43 -13.91 -8.98 -14.40
CA GLY A 43 -14.65 -8.60 -15.60
C GLY A 43 -15.05 -7.11 -15.58
N ARG A 44 -14.51 -6.34 -14.63
CA ARG A 44 -14.82 -4.92 -14.42
C ARG A 44 -13.71 -4.08 -15.01
N THR A 45 -14.10 -3.05 -15.68
CA THR A 45 -13.16 -2.00 -16.09
C THR A 45 -12.67 -1.27 -14.84
N ILE A 46 -11.35 -1.29 -14.60
CA ILE A 46 -10.76 -0.43 -13.57
C ILE A 46 -10.92 1.04 -13.99
N ALA A 47 -11.16 1.88 -13.01
CA ALA A 47 -11.31 3.32 -13.19
C ALA A 47 -10.36 4.07 -12.25
N LYS A 48 -10.09 5.32 -12.55
CA LYS A 48 -9.20 6.18 -11.76
C LYS A 48 -9.65 6.27 -10.29
N GLU A 49 -10.95 6.21 -10.08
CA GLU A 49 -11.62 6.25 -8.78
C GLU A 49 -11.32 5.03 -7.88
N ASN A 50 -10.82 3.95 -8.46
CA ASN A 50 -10.45 2.74 -7.71
C ASN A 50 -9.11 2.87 -6.99
N PHE A 51 -8.38 3.97 -7.17
CA PHE A 51 -7.03 4.14 -6.64
C PHE A 51 -6.98 5.18 -5.53
N VAL A 52 -6.15 4.91 -4.53
CA VAL A 52 -6.05 5.68 -3.29
C VAL A 52 -5.68 7.14 -3.54
N ARG A 53 -4.77 7.41 -4.48
CA ARG A 53 -4.34 8.79 -4.80
C ARG A 53 -5.51 9.66 -5.26
N TRP A 54 -6.43 9.09 -6.03
CA TRP A 54 -7.65 9.81 -6.42
C TRP A 54 -8.54 10.11 -5.21
N GLY A 55 -8.73 9.11 -4.32
CA GLY A 55 -9.50 9.28 -3.09
C GLY A 55 -8.93 10.38 -2.20
N LEU A 56 -7.60 10.38 -1.98
CA LEU A 56 -6.93 11.42 -1.19
C LEU A 56 -7.12 12.81 -1.80
N ALA A 57 -6.96 12.95 -3.13
CA ALA A 57 -7.18 14.22 -3.82
C ALA A 57 -8.64 14.70 -3.69
N LYS A 58 -9.62 13.79 -3.78
CA LYS A 58 -11.04 14.09 -3.53
C LYS A 58 -11.32 14.47 -2.09
N GLY A 59 -10.63 13.84 -1.13
CA GLY A 59 -10.72 14.22 0.28
C GLY A 59 -10.33 15.67 0.52
N LEU A 60 -9.24 16.13 -0.09
CA LEU A 60 -8.83 17.54 -0.03
C LEU A 60 -9.86 18.48 -0.68
N ALA A 61 -10.44 18.09 -1.80
CA ALA A 61 -11.50 18.86 -2.44
C ALA A 61 -12.76 18.95 -1.56
N HIS A 62 -13.17 17.85 -0.92
CA HIS A 62 -14.26 17.84 0.03
C HIS A 62 -13.98 18.70 1.27
N GLN A 63 -12.74 18.64 1.79
CA GLN A 63 -12.33 19.53 2.88
C GLN A 63 -12.55 21.00 2.53
N LYS A 64 -12.17 21.39 1.31
CA LYS A 64 -12.34 22.76 0.85
C LYS A 64 -13.80 23.18 0.67
N THR A 65 -14.66 22.29 0.18
CA THR A 65 -16.04 22.62 -0.19
C THR A 65 -17.05 22.33 0.92
N LEU A 66 -16.82 21.31 1.73
CA LEU A 66 -17.75 20.80 2.74
C LEU A 66 -17.22 20.95 4.18
N GLY A 67 -15.98 21.41 4.35
CA GLY A 67 -15.34 21.52 5.65
C GLY A 67 -14.93 20.20 6.30
N THR A 68 -15.05 19.07 5.57
CA THR A 68 -14.71 17.74 6.07
C THR A 68 -13.99 16.93 5.01
N ASN A 69 -13.04 16.09 5.44
CA ASN A 69 -12.32 15.15 4.57
C ASN A 69 -12.62 13.71 4.99
N PRO A 70 -13.47 12.98 4.25
CA PRO A 70 -13.80 11.59 4.55
C PRO A 70 -12.67 10.62 4.23
N TYR A 71 -11.65 11.03 3.47
CA TYR A 71 -10.53 10.21 3.01
C TYR A 71 -9.20 10.61 3.68
N HIS A 72 -9.26 11.04 4.92
CA HIS A 72 -8.08 11.38 5.70
C HIS A 72 -7.44 10.11 6.29
N TYR A 73 -6.82 9.32 5.44
CA TYR A 73 -6.23 8.03 5.80
C TYR A 73 -4.75 8.14 6.18
N GLY A 74 -4.32 7.27 7.10
CA GLY A 74 -2.93 6.83 7.22
C GLY A 74 -2.66 5.70 6.23
N ILE A 75 -1.42 5.55 5.82
CA ILE A 75 -1.00 4.61 4.79
C ILE A 75 -0.41 3.36 5.44
N VAL A 76 -0.85 2.19 5.00
CA VAL A 76 -0.32 0.90 5.40
C VAL A 76 -0.04 0.02 4.17
N GLY A 77 0.77 -1.00 4.36
CA GLY A 77 1.02 -2.05 3.37
C GLY A 77 1.22 -3.39 4.04
N GLY A 78 0.98 -4.45 3.34
CA GLY A 78 1.13 -5.80 3.85
C GLY A 78 1.32 -6.81 2.74
N THR A 79 1.66 -8.04 3.09
CA THR A 79 1.82 -9.11 2.10
C THR A 79 0.49 -9.73 1.68
N ASP A 80 -0.55 -9.58 2.48
CA ASP A 80 -1.81 -10.32 2.33
C ASP A 80 -1.57 -11.84 2.14
N SER A 81 -0.52 -12.34 2.77
CA SER A 81 -0.08 -13.73 2.63
C SER A 81 -0.89 -14.62 3.59
N HIS A 82 -1.74 -15.48 3.03
CA HIS A 82 -2.66 -16.33 3.79
C HIS A 82 -1.99 -17.63 4.31
N ASN A 83 -0.80 -17.51 4.89
CA ASN A 83 -0.02 -18.67 5.34
C ASN A 83 0.21 -18.70 6.86
N GLY A 84 -0.41 -17.77 7.61
CA GLY A 84 -0.26 -17.68 9.05
C GLY A 84 1.08 -17.12 9.53
N THR A 85 1.97 -16.71 8.62
CA THR A 85 3.24 -16.05 8.96
C THR A 85 3.16 -14.54 8.71
N PRO A 86 3.79 -13.71 9.55
CA PRO A 86 3.66 -12.25 9.46
C PRO A 86 4.34 -11.66 8.23
N SER A 87 5.29 -12.33 7.65
CA SER A 87 5.89 -12.02 6.35
C SER A 87 6.71 -13.21 5.90
N ASN A 88 6.62 -13.55 4.63
CA ASN A 88 7.42 -14.60 4.03
C ASN A 88 8.56 -14.06 3.19
N VAL A 89 8.84 -12.78 3.32
CA VAL A 89 9.84 -12.05 2.53
C VAL A 89 11.04 -11.73 3.39
N ALA A 90 12.21 -12.22 2.97
CA ALA A 90 13.48 -11.78 3.52
C ALA A 90 13.95 -10.51 2.78
N GLU A 91 14.71 -9.66 3.44
CA GLU A 91 15.19 -8.39 2.88
C GLU A 91 16.09 -8.57 1.66
N ASP A 92 16.83 -9.67 1.64
CA ASP A 92 17.76 -10.06 0.57
C ASP A 92 17.18 -11.11 -0.39
N ASN A 93 15.95 -11.56 -0.17
CA ASN A 93 15.31 -12.59 -0.97
C ASN A 93 13.80 -12.40 -1.06
N PHE A 94 13.36 -11.55 -1.95
CA PHE A 94 11.95 -11.26 -2.22
C PHE A 94 11.22 -12.34 -3.01
N ALA A 95 11.91 -13.37 -3.46
CA ALA A 95 11.31 -14.44 -4.27
C ALA A 95 10.50 -15.46 -3.46
N ARG A 96 10.47 -15.33 -2.13
CA ARG A 96 9.73 -16.23 -1.25
C ARG A 96 8.39 -15.65 -0.88
N GLY A 97 7.40 -16.45 -1.01
CA GLY A 97 6.06 -16.16 -0.56
C GLY A 97 5.15 -15.76 -1.68
N SER A 98 4.16 -16.57 -1.86
CA SER A 98 2.94 -16.21 -2.54
C SER A 98 1.79 -16.46 -1.58
N HIS A 99 0.64 -15.99 -1.95
CA HIS A 99 -0.62 -16.08 -1.25
C HIS A 99 -0.95 -17.52 -0.79
N GLY A 100 -0.34 -17.95 0.31
CA GLY A 100 -0.51 -19.27 0.90
C GLY A 100 0.27 -20.41 0.23
N ALA A 101 1.08 -20.17 -0.79
CA ALA A 101 1.88 -21.19 -1.44
C ALA A 101 3.38 -20.92 -1.28
N ALA A 102 4.15 -21.97 -1.03
CA ALA A 102 5.61 -21.91 -1.08
C ALA A 102 6.05 -21.98 -2.55
N ASP A 103 6.31 -20.84 -3.14
CA ASP A 103 6.75 -20.71 -4.52
C ASP A 103 8.20 -20.24 -4.60
N ALA A 104 9.07 -20.99 -3.98
CA ALA A 104 10.48 -20.64 -3.85
C ALA A 104 11.29 -20.72 -5.13
N THR A 105 10.72 -21.14 -6.26
CA THR A 105 11.45 -21.32 -7.51
C THR A 105 10.97 -20.36 -8.60
N VAL A 106 11.88 -19.94 -9.45
CA VAL A 106 11.59 -19.11 -10.64
C VAL A 106 10.55 -19.77 -11.54
N GLU A 107 10.65 -21.08 -11.72
CA GLU A 107 9.70 -21.84 -12.55
C GLU A 107 8.27 -21.75 -12.02
N ARG A 108 8.08 -22.00 -10.72
CA ARG A 108 6.76 -21.90 -10.10
C ARG A 108 6.21 -20.47 -10.16
N ARG A 109 7.06 -19.46 -9.94
CA ARG A 109 6.63 -18.06 -10.03
C ARG A 109 6.20 -17.66 -11.44
N ARG A 110 6.84 -18.22 -12.46
CA ARG A 110 6.46 -17.96 -13.87
C ARG A 110 5.14 -18.59 -14.26
N THR A 111 4.83 -19.76 -13.72
CA THR A 111 3.73 -20.62 -14.17
C THR A 111 2.56 -20.69 -13.20
N ALA A 112 2.78 -20.33 -11.93
CA ALA A 112 1.74 -20.42 -10.91
C ALA A 112 0.59 -19.45 -11.16
N GLU A 113 -0.61 -19.94 -10.91
CA GLU A 113 -1.83 -19.13 -10.79
C GLU A 113 -2.46 -19.37 -9.42
N ILE A 114 -2.92 -18.30 -8.80
CA ILE A 114 -3.60 -18.34 -7.52
C ILE A 114 -5.08 -18.05 -7.75
N GLY A 115 -5.93 -18.92 -7.25
CA GLY A 115 -7.38 -18.80 -7.44
C GLY A 115 -7.84 -18.86 -8.90
N GLY A 116 -6.97 -19.32 -9.82
CA GLY A 116 -7.27 -19.43 -11.25
C GLY A 116 -7.27 -18.12 -12.04
N TRP A 117 -6.81 -17.02 -11.46
CA TRP A 117 -6.83 -15.71 -12.10
C TRP A 117 -5.60 -14.83 -11.83
N LEU A 118 -4.95 -14.98 -10.68
CA LEU A 118 -3.81 -14.14 -10.29
C LEU A 118 -2.51 -14.84 -10.69
N LYS A 119 -1.79 -14.30 -11.65
CA LYS A 119 -0.54 -14.86 -12.14
C LYS A 119 0.59 -14.60 -11.16
N GLY A 120 1.36 -15.64 -10.83
CA GLY A 120 2.47 -15.54 -9.88
C GLY A 120 3.51 -14.49 -10.25
N LYS A 121 3.73 -14.26 -11.54
CA LYS A 121 4.65 -13.22 -12.03
C LYS A 121 4.22 -11.79 -11.70
N ASP A 122 2.93 -11.56 -11.47
CA ASP A 122 2.35 -10.25 -11.20
C ASP A 122 2.24 -9.96 -9.69
N LEU A 123 2.67 -10.91 -8.85
CA LEU A 123 2.61 -10.78 -7.41
C LEU A 123 3.77 -9.95 -6.86
N ASN A 124 3.45 -8.98 -5.99
CA ASN A 124 4.44 -8.33 -5.16
C ASN A 124 4.72 -9.18 -3.92
N PRO A 125 5.95 -9.69 -3.72
CA PRO A 125 6.24 -10.62 -2.63
C PRO A 125 6.28 -9.97 -1.25
N GLY A 126 6.32 -8.64 -1.12
CA GLY A 126 6.54 -8.06 0.19
C GLY A 126 6.21 -6.59 0.30
N ALA A 127 5.08 -6.28 0.86
CA ALA A 127 4.81 -4.95 1.37
C ALA A 127 4.89 -4.94 2.90
N LEU A 128 5.28 -3.84 3.49
CA LEU A 128 5.46 -3.66 4.92
C LEU A 128 4.82 -2.36 5.38
N THR A 129 4.26 -2.39 6.60
CA THR A 129 3.84 -1.19 7.32
C THR A 129 4.92 -0.76 8.29
N GLY A 130 5.39 0.47 8.19
CA GLY A 130 6.14 1.14 9.24
C GLY A 130 5.20 1.92 10.16
N VAL A 131 5.47 1.86 11.47
CA VAL A 131 4.68 2.57 12.49
C VAL A 131 5.63 3.41 13.34
N TRP A 132 5.36 4.71 13.45
CA TRP A 132 6.09 5.61 14.32
C TRP A 132 5.43 5.67 15.70
N ALA A 133 5.73 4.68 16.54
CA ALA A 133 5.28 4.61 17.92
C ALA A 133 6.33 5.15 18.87
N THR A 134 5.90 5.73 20.00
CA THR A 134 6.80 6.23 21.05
C THR A 134 7.54 5.13 21.79
N GLN A 135 6.95 3.93 21.81
CA GLN A 135 7.51 2.74 22.45
C GLN A 135 7.05 1.48 21.67
N ASN A 136 7.81 0.39 21.81
CA ASN A 136 7.41 -0.89 21.24
C ASN A 136 6.49 -1.64 22.22
N THR A 137 5.31 -1.06 22.46
CA THR A 137 4.24 -1.67 23.27
C THR A 137 2.97 -1.71 22.46
N ARG A 138 2.05 -2.59 22.82
CA ARG A 138 0.76 -2.75 22.16
C ARG A 138 -0.03 -1.43 22.14
N GLU A 139 -0.06 -0.75 23.28
CA GLU A 139 -0.78 0.51 23.47
C GLU A 139 -0.20 1.62 22.60
N ALA A 140 1.12 1.81 22.63
CA ALA A 140 1.78 2.84 21.85
C ALA A 140 1.67 2.60 20.33
N ILE A 141 1.74 1.35 19.89
CA ILE A 141 1.52 0.97 18.49
C ILE A 141 0.06 1.25 18.09
N TRP A 142 -0.90 0.90 18.94
CA TRP A 142 -2.32 1.16 18.70
C TRP A 142 -2.61 2.67 18.58
N ASP A 143 -2.05 3.48 19.46
CA ASP A 143 -2.21 4.92 19.44
C ASP A 143 -1.61 5.54 18.18
N ALA A 144 -0.43 5.06 17.75
CA ALA A 144 0.20 5.50 16.51
C ALA A 144 -0.63 5.13 15.27
N LEU A 145 -1.20 3.91 15.22
CA LEU A 145 -2.12 3.50 14.16
C LEU A 145 -3.37 4.40 14.12
N LYS A 146 -3.97 4.69 15.24
CA LYS A 146 -5.12 5.62 15.34
C LYS A 146 -4.75 7.05 14.94
N ALA A 147 -3.56 7.50 15.28
CA ALA A 147 -3.02 8.81 14.90
C ALA A 147 -2.59 8.87 13.43
N ARG A 148 -2.57 7.74 12.72
CA ARG A 148 -2.09 7.62 11.33
C ARG A 148 -0.59 7.91 11.18
N GLU A 149 0.19 7.67 12.21
CA GLU A 149 1.65 7.76 12.23
C GLU A 149 2.26 6.52 11.56
N THR A 150 1.91 6.33 10.30
CA THR A 150 2.24 5.13 9.53
C THR A 150 2.73 5.46 8.14
N TYR A 151 3.48 4.53 7.56
CA TYR A 151 3.86 4.55 6.15
C TYR A 151 3.95 3.12 5.62
N ALA A 152 3.95 2.96 4.32
CA ALA A 152 4.13 1.67 3.67
C ALA A 152 5.40 1.64 2.83
N THR A 153 5.98 0.46 2.69
CA THR A 153 7.01 0.17 1.69
C THR A 153 6.55 -0.98 0.80
N SER A 154 7.12 -1.08 -0.38
CA SER A 154 6.84 -2.17 -1.32
C SER A 154 7.67 -3.43 -1.05
N GLY A 155 8.39 -3.48 0.07
CA GLY A 155 9.21 -4.63 0.47
C GLY A 155 10.43 -4.25 1.30
N PRO A 156 11.31 -3.36 0.84
CA PRO A 156 12.50 -2.95 1.58
C PRO A 156 12.15 -2.32 2.93
N ARG A 157 12.97 -2.58 3.95
CA ARG A 157 12.78 -2.03 5.30
C ARG A 157 13.32 -0.60 5.43
N ILE A 158 12.97 0.23 4.48
CA ILE A 158 13.33 1.65 4.49
C ILE A 158 12.58 2.33 5.63
N LYS A 159 13.29 3.16 6.39
CA LYS A 159 12.69 4.04 7.40
C LYS A 159 12.47 5.40 6.78
N VAL A 160 11.21 5.78 6.58
CA VAL A 160 10.83 7.04 5.94
C VAL A 160 10.07 7.90 6.92
N ARG A 161 10.45 9.17 7.00
CA ARG A 161 9.69 10.21 7.67
C ARG A 161 9.59 11.41 6.74
N PHE A 162 8.39 11.76 6.36
CA PHE A 162 8.11 12.88 5.47
C PHE A 162 7.23 13.90 6.16
N PHE A 163 7.63 15.18 6.09
CA PHE A 163 6.89 16.28 6.64
C PHE A 163 6.59 17.29 5.55
N GLY A 164 5.34 17.75 5.50
CA GLY A 164 4.91 18.83 4.63
C GLY A 164 4.35 19.99 5.46
N ARG A 165 4.74 21.21 5.13
CA ARG A 165 4.21 22.41 5.75
C ARG A 165 3.95 23.49 4.69
N MET A 166 2.86 24.20 4.86
CA MET A 166 2.63 25.43 4.11
C MET A 166 3.22 26.58 4.92
N GLY A 167 4.21 27.28 4.36
CA GLY A 167 4.89 28.38 5.04
C GLY A 167 6.17 28.82 4.32
N THR A 168 6.87 29.81 4.88
CA THR A 168 8.14 30.29 4.34
C THR A 168 9.32 29.45 4.83
N ALA A 169 10.46 29.52 4.15
CA ALA A 169 11.69 28.80 4.51
C ALA A 169 12.21 29.14 5.94
N ALA A 170 11.78 30.26 6.52
CA ALA A 170 12.12 30.66 7.89
C ALA A 170 11.46 29.77 8.96
N ASP A 171 10.46 28.99 8.60
CA ASP A 171 9.72 28.11 9.48
C ASP A 171 10.22 26.66 9.38
N ALA A 172 11.53 26.46 9.25
CA ALA A 172 12.13 25.12 9.10
C ALA A 172 11.67 24.17 10.22
N LEU A 173 11.42 22.93 9.84
CA LEU A 173 11.11 21.85 10.77
C LEU A 173 12.31 21.58 11.68
N PRO A 174 12.09 21.15 12.92
CA PRO A 174 13.16 20.81 13.86
C PRO A 174 13.98 19.62 13.40
#